data_f612f3f5fb2c38f5086f9dc26afef42c
#
_entry.id   f612f3f5fb2c38f5086f9dc26afef42c
#
_cell.length_a   1.000
_cell.length_b   1.000
_cell.length_c   1.000
_cell.angle_alpha   90.00
_cell.angle_beta   90.00
_cell.angle_gamma   90.00
#
_symmetry.space_group_name_H-M   'P 1'
#
loop_
_entity.id
_entity.type
_entity.pdbx_description
1 polymer ?
#
loop_
_entity_poly.entity_id
_entity_poly.type
_entity_poly.pdbx_seq_one_letter_code
_entity_poly.pdbx_strand_id
1 'polypeptide(L)'
;MHHHVKKSYINSQFGQVHYQIYGEGIPLILCHQSPSSLDMFNSAYPVLASLGIQSIGIDTPGYGQSDGPNSQPKILDYAQCVVDVITSIGYDKVSLLGHHTGACIVAEIASFRPGLINKIILNGPPLLTQDEKQKMLQMIEKAPSLTLKKDGSHLLKLWNKRIKFTPGWTNLDAMHNGIIQMLRADKNDIFGFKAAFDQDLESVLMRIESPTMILTNTADDIYFAALRTKELRPDFIFKELQDGTHDIVDEQPTQWSKCIADFLK
;
A
#
# COMPACT_ATOMS: atom_id res chain seq x y z
N MET A 1 11.89 -22.58 9.95
CA MET A 1 11.09 -23.20 8.86
C MET A 1 11.31 -22.37 7.61
N HIS A 2 11.66 -22.99 6.48
CA HIS A 2 11.72 -22.27 5.20
C HIS A 2 10.27 -22.07 4.72
N HIS A 3 9.72 -20.89 4.87
CA HIS A 3 8.44 -20.56 4.27
C HIS A 3 8.62 -20.46 2.75
N HIS A 4 7.93 -21.32 2.01
CA HIS A 4 7.95 -21.27 0.55
C HIS A 4 7.18 -20.03 0.08
N VAL A 5 7.85 -19.15 -0.64
CA VAL A 5 7.22 -18.05 -1.37
C VAL A 5 6.64 -18.63 -2.67
N LYS A 6 5.34 -18.49 -2.86
CA LYS A 6 4.70 -18.83 -4.13
C LYS A 6 4.38 -17.55 -4.88
N LYS A 7 5.03 -17.36 -6.03
CA LYS A 7 4.76 -16.24 -6.95
C LYS A 7 3.89 -16.73 -8.11
N SER A 8 2.95 -15.89 -8.53
CA SER A 8 2.04 -16.23 -9.63
C SER A 8 1.45 -14.98 -10.28
N TYR A 9 0.70 -15.18 -11.36
CA TYR A 9 0.02 -14.13 -12.11
C TYR A 9 -1.42 -14.52 -12.36
N ILE A 10 -2.29 -13.52 -12.47
CA ILE A 10 -3.63 -13.67 -13.03
C ILE A 10 -3.80 -12.71 -14.21
N ASN A 11 -4.76 -12.98 -15.09
CA ASN A 11 -5.17 -12.01 -16.13
C ASN A 11 -6.18 -11.02 -15.55
N SER A 12 -6.01 -9.74 -15.87
CA SER A 12 -6.90 -8.64 -15.54
C SER A 12 -7.20 -7.78 -16.77
N GLN A 13 -8.03 -6.75 -16.59
CA GLN A 13 -8.30 -5.76 -17.65
C GLN A 13 -7.04 -4.98 -18.11
N PHE A 14 -5.96 -4.97 -17.32
CA PHE A 14 -4.70 -4.27 -17.62
C PHE A 14 -3.57 -5.20 -18.06
N GLY A 15 -3.86 -6.48 -18.27
CA GLY A 15 -2.86 -7.51 -18.54
C GLY A 15 -2.65 -8.41 -17.32
N GLN A 16 -1.43 -8.88 -17.10
CA GLN A 16 -1.12 -9.78 -16.00
C GLN A 16 -0.85 -9.02 -14.70
N VAL A 17 -1.48 -9.47 -13.63
CA VAL A 17 -1.26 -8.97 -12.26
C VAL A 17 -0.46 -9.99 -11.47
N HIS A 18 0.70 -9.57 -10.98
CA HIS A 18 1.59 -10.38 -10.16
C HIS A 18 1.14 -10.35 -8.69
N TYR A 19 1.23 -11.51 -8.06
CA TYR A 19 1.06 -11.64 -6.61
C TYR A 19 2.00 -12.69 -6.03
N GLN A 20 2.25 -12.60 -4.73
CA GLN A 20 2.96 -13.65 -3.99
C GLN A 20 2.21 -14.04 -2.73
N ILE A 21 2.33 -15.31 -2.36
CA ILE A 21 1.81 -15.86 -1.11
C ILE A 21 3.00 -16.24 -0.23
N TYR A 22 2.97 -15.80 1.03
CA TYR A 22 3.99 -16.07 2.03
C TYR A 22 3.36 -16.56 3.33
N GLY A 23 3.85 -17.69 3.86
CA GLY A 23 3.34 -18.28 5.10
C GLY A 23 2.01 -19.00 4.96
N GLU A 24 1.46 -19.39 6.10
CA GLU A 24 0.19 -20.09 6.26
C GLU A 24 -0.60 -19.49 7.42
N GLY A 25 -1.92 -19.71 7.47
CA GLY A 25 -2.80 -19.23 8.53
C GLY A 25 -3.89 -18.27 8.06
N ILE A 26 -4.14 -17.19 8.81
CA ILE A 26 -5.19 -16.21 8.49
C ILE A 26 -4.82 -15.48 7.19
N PRO A 27 -5.66 -15.53 6.14
CA PRO A 27 -5.35 -14.87 4.87
C PRO A 27 -5.47 -13.33 4.99
N LEU A 28 -4.38 -12.65 4.65
CA LEU A 28 -4.27 -11.20 4.63
C LEU A 28 -3.76 -10.72 3.27
N ILE A 29 -4.61 -10.00 2.55
CA ILE A 29 -4.23 -9.30 1.31
C ILE A 29 -3.49 -8.02 1.67
N LEU A 30 -2.36 -7.78 1.02
CA LEU A 30 -1.52 -6.60 1.23
C LEU A 30 -1.46 -5.76 -0.05
N CYS A 31 -1.98 -4.54 0.02
CA CYS A 31 -1.94 -3.53 -1.04
C CYS A 31 -0.95 -2.42 -0.67
N HIS A 32 0.06 -2.24 -1.51
CA HIS A 32 1.16 -1.29 -1.31
C HIS A 32 0.78 0.16 -1.60
N GLN A 33 1.62 1.09 -1.14
CA GLN A 33 1.55 2.50 -1.51
C GLN A 33 2.13 2.76 -2.92
N SER A 34 1.84 3.93 -3.50
CA SER A 34 2.47 4.40 -4.73
C SER A 34 3.72 5.24 -4.42
N PRO A 35 4.79 5.14 -5.21
CA PRO A 35 5.06 4.23 -6.33
C PRO A 35 5.86 3.00 -5.88
N SER A 36 5.30 2.15 -5.04
CA SER A 36 5.94 0.96 -4.50
C SER A 36 5.45 -0.33 -5.19
N SER A 37 5.68 -1.49 -4.55
CA SER A 37 5.23 -2.81 -4.99
C SER A 37 5.03 -3.71 -3.76
N LEU A 38 4.63 -4.96 -3.96
CA LEU A 38 4.54 -5.94 -2.87
C LEU A 38 5.88 -6.16 -2.14
N ASP A 39 7.01 -5.78 -2.75
CA ASP A 39 8.33 -5.88 -2.14
C ASP A 39 8.52 -4.94 -0.93
N MET A 40 7.67 -3.90 -0.77
CA MET A 40 7.69 -3.06 0.43
C MET A 40 7.36 -3.83 1.72
N PHE A 41 6.73 -5.00 1.60
CA PHE A 41 6.38 -5.84 2.75
C PHE A 41 7.44 -6.91 3.06
N ASN A 42 8.59 -6.91 2.37
CA ASN A 42 9.62 -7.96 2.50
C ASN A 42 10.11 -8.15 3.94
N SER A 43 10.27 -7.07 4.69
CA SER A 43 10.67 -7.12 6.10
C SER A 43 9.56 -7.67 7.02
N ALA A 44 8.30 -7.53 6.63
CA ALA A 44 7.15 -7.94 7.43
C ALA A 44 6.68 -9.39 7.15
N TYR A 45 6.85 -9.90 5.93
CA TYR A 45 6.40 -11.26 5.58
C TYR A 45 6.85 -12.35 6.55
N PRO A 46 8.15 -12.45 6.94
CA PRO A 46 8.58 -13.49 7.88
C PRO A 46 7.96 -13.32 9.26
N VAL A 47 7.76 -12.07 9.69
CA VAL A 47 7.18 -11.76 11.01
C VAL A 47 5.71 -12.13 11.03
N LEU A 48 4.92 -11.72 10.03
CA LEU A 48 3.51 -12.07 9.89
C LEU A 48 3.32 -13.58 9.86
N ALA A 49 4.15 -14.31 9.09
CA ALA A 49 4.10 -15.76 9.02
C ALA A 49 4.36 -16.42 10.40
N SER A 50 5.32 -15.90 11.17
CA SER A 50 5.60 -16.39 12.53
C SER A 50 4.44 -16.15 13.49
N LEU A 51 3.57 -15.20 13.19
CA LEU A 51 2.35 -14.87 13.94
C LEU A 51 1.10 -15.61 13.42
N GLY A 52 1.25 -16.55 12.47
CA GLY A 52 0.14 -17.36 11.92
C GLY A 52 -0.70 -16.63 10.89
N ILE A 53 -0.12 -15.67 10.16
CA ILE A 53 -0.77 -14.93 9.09
C ILE A 53 -0.19 -15.36 7.75
N GLN A 54 -1.07 -15.74 6.83
CA GLN A 54 -0.71 -15.95 5.43
C GLN A 54 -0.85 -14.63 4.69
N SER A 55 0.27 -14.08 4.24
CA SER A 55 0.33 -12.80 3.54
C SER A 55 0.23 -12.99 2.03
N ILE A 56 -0.71 -12.31 1.39
CA ILE A 56 -0.88 -12.29 -0.06
C ILE A 56 -0.57 -10.86 -0.53
N GLY A 57 0.68 -10.60 -0.92
CA GLY A 57 1.08 -9.32 -1.50
C GLY A 57 0.70 -9.25 -2.96
N ILE A 58 0.19 -8.11 -3.40
CA ILE A 58 -0.23 -7.88 -4.78
C ILE A 58 0.52 -6.67 -5.32
N ASP A 59 1.16 -6.84 -6.48
CA ASP A 59 1.61 -5.71 -7.29
C ASP A 59 0.40 -5.14 -8.01
N THR A 60 -0.06 -3.96 -7.61
CA THR A 60 -1.18 -3.32 -8.30
C THR A 60 -0.78 -2.94 -9.74
N PRO A 61 -1.73 -2.87 -10.70
CA PRO A 61 -1.42 -2.60 -12.10
C PRO A 61 -0.50 -1.38 -12.31
N GLY A 62 0.58 -1.58 -13.05
CA GLY A 62 1.60 -0.56 -13.32
C GLY A 62 2.76 -0.50 -12.32
N TYR A 63 2.75 -1.39 -11.31
CA TYR A 63 3.79 -1.47 -10.28
C TYR A 63 4.39 -2.87 -10.19
N GLY A 64 5.61 -2.95 -9.67
CA GLY A 64 6.32 -4.21 -9.45
C GLY A 64 6.50 -5.02 -10.73
N GLN A 65 5.90 -6.18 -10.77
CA GLN A 65 5.95 -7.11 -11.91
C GLN A 65 4.60 -7.23 -12.66
N SER A 66 3.63 -6.37 -12.32
CA SER A 66 2.34 -6.34 -13.01
C SER A 66 2.40 -5.49 -14.27
N ASP A 67 1.61 -5.88 -15.28
CA ASP A 67 1.34 -5.01 -16.43
C ASP A 67 0.66 -3.72 -15.98
N GLY A 68 0.82 -2.65 -16.75
CA GLY A 68 0.32 -1.33 -16.38
C GLY A 68 -0.79 -0.82 -17.31
N PRO A 69 -1.64 0.08 -16.79
CA PRO A 69 -2.65 0.75 -17.58
C PRO A 69 -2.01 1.68 -18.65
N ASN A 70 -2.69 1.82 -19.79
CA ASN A 70 -2.30 2.75 -20.86
C ASN A 70 -2.81 4.18 -20.63
N SER A 71 -3.75 4.35 -19.68
CA SER A 71 -4.34 5.64 -19.31
C SER A 71 -4.57 5.69 -17.81
N GLN A 72 -4.87 6.88 -17.27
CA GLN A 72 -5.10 7.11 -15.84
C GLN A 72 -6.24 6.21 -15.32
N PRO A 73 -5.99 5.25 -14.42
CA PRO A 73 -7.02 4.44 -13.79
C PRO A 73 -7.65 5.17 -12.61
N LYS A 74 -8.81 4.68 -12.18
CA LYS A 74 -9.46 5.04 -10.90
C LYS A 74 -9.08 4.05 -9.82
N ILE A 75 -9.31 4.39 -8.55
CA ILE A 75 -9.14 3.45 -7.44
C ILE A 75 -10.01 2.20 -7.62
N LEU A 76 -11.21 2.35 -8.16
CA LEU A 76 -12.10 1.22 -8.44
C LEU A 76 -11.48 0.21 -9.42
N ASP A 77 -10.70 0.67 -10.39
CA ASP A 77 -10.03 -0.22 -11.35
C ASP A 77 -8.94 -1.06 -10.68
N TYR A 78 -8.15 -0.45 -9.79
CA TYR A 78 -7.19 -1.17 -8.95
C TYR A 78 -7.88 -2.15 -7.99
N ALA A 79 -8.96 -1.70 -7.36
CA ALA A 79 -9.75 -2.51 -6.44
C ALA A 79 -10.33 -3.76 -7.12
N GLN A 80 -10.84 -3.61 -8.35
CA GLN A 80 -11.33 -4.75 -9.13
C GLN A 80 -10.22 -5.76 -9.42
N CYS A 81 -9.02 -5.32 -9.80
CA CYS A 81 -7.88 -6.22 -10.02
C CYS A 81 -7.50 -7.00 -8.75
N VAL A 82 -7.56 -6.36 -7.58
CA VAL A 82 -7.31 -7.05 -6.29
C VAL A 82 -8.40 -8.10 -6.03
N VAL A 83 -9.67 -7.78 -6.29
CA VAL A 83 -10.79 -8.75 -6.17
C VAL A 83 -10.60 -9.92 -7.14
N ASP A 84 -10.14 -9.67 -8.37
CA ASP A 84 -9.86 -10.71 -9.35
C ASP A 84 -8.76 -11.67 -8.85
N VAL A 85 -7.70 -11.16 -8.21
CA VAL A 85 -6.66 -11.98 -7.55
C VAL A 85 -7.30 -12.83 -6.45
N ILE A 86 -8.05 -12.24 -5.52
CA ILE A 86 -8.69 -12.94 -4.39
C ILE A 86 -9.57 -14.09 -4.90
N THR A 87 -10.38 -13.79 -5.91
CA THR A 87 -11.29 -14.78 -6.54
C THR A 87 -10.50 -15.91 -7.21
N SER A 88 -9.43 -15.58 -7.92
CA SER A 88 -8.58 -16.55 -8.64
C SER A 88 -7.87 -17.52 -7.69
N ILE A 89 -7.48 -17.08 -6.51
CA ILE A 89 -6.83 -17.94 -5.51
C ILE A 89 -7.83 -18.71 -4.63
N GLY A 90 -9.13 -18.44 -4.79
CA GLY A 90 -10.22 -19.27 -4.24
C GLY A 90 -10.58 -18.98 -2.78
N TYR A 91 -10.36 -17.76 -2.28
CA TYR A 91 -10.84 -17.37 -0.94
C TYR A 91 -12.27 -16.81 -0.99
N ASP A 92 -13.13 -17.36 -0.13
CA ASP A 92 -14.49 -16.84 0.09
C ASP A 92 -14.49 -15.56 0.91
N LYS A 93 -13.57 -15.47 1.89
CA LYS A 93 -13.38 -14.31 2.75
C LYS A 93 -11.92 -14.11 3.11
N VAL A 94 -11.48 -12.85 3.11
CA VAL A 94 -10.12 -12.43 3.46
C VAL A 94 -10.13 -11.21 4.36
N SER A 95 -9.02 -10.98 5.05
CA SER A 95 -8.73 -9.67 5.63
C SER A 95 -7.90 -8.85 4.65
N LEU A 96 -8.09 -7.53 4.67
CA LEU A 96 -7.40 -6.61 3.78
C LEU A 96 -6.53 -5.64 4.58
N LEU A 97 -5.33 -5.36 4.10
CA LEU A 97 -4.49 -4.26 4.55
C LEU A 97 -4.05 -3.43 3.35
N GLY A 98 -4.23 -2.13 3.44
CA GLY A 98 -3.70 -1.20 2.46
C GLY A 98 -2.87 -0.11 3.11
N HIS A 99 -1.73 0.21 2.52
CA HIS A 99 -0.85 1.29 2.96
C HIS A 99 -0.99 2.48 2.01
N HIS A 100 -1.32 3.66 2.54
CA HIS A 100 -1.54 4.91 1.80
C HIS A 100 -2.48 4.72 0.60
N THR A 101 -1.99 4.75 -0.65
CA THR A 101 -2.80 4.44 -1.85
C THR A 101 -3.48 3.08 -1.72
N GLY A 102 -2.79 2.09 -1.15
CA GLY A 102 -3.39 0.79 -0.84
C GLY A 102 -4.57 0.88 0.11
N ALA A 103 -4.57 1.83 1.08
CA ALA A 103 -5.71 2.05 1.97
C ALA A 103 -6.95 2.54 1.19
N CYS A 104 -6.76 3.39 0.18
CA CYS A 104 -7.84 3.78 -0.74
C CYS A 104 -8.42 2.56 -1.48
N ILE A 105 -7.54 1.67 -1.95
CA ILE A 105 -7.93 0.46 -2.70
C ILE A 105 -8.74 -0.49 -1.81
N VAL A 106 -8.26 -0.81 -0.61
CA VAL A 106 -8.97 -1.75 0.28
C VAL A 106 -10.26 -1.16 0.85
N ALA A 107 -10.31 0.16 1.08
CA ALA A 107 -11.54 0.86 1.45
C ALA A 107 -12.59 0.76 0.33
N GLU A 108 -12.18 0.95 -0.92
CA GLU A 108 -13.06 0.78 -2.08
C GLU A 108 -13.63 -0.64 -2.14
N ILE A 109 -12.78 -1.68 -2.04
CA ILE A 109 -13.22 -3.09 -2.04
C ILE A 109 -14.27 -3.32 -0.96
N ALA A 110 -14.02 -2.82 0.25
CA ALA A 110 -14.95 -2.98 1.38
C ALA A 110 -16.31 -2.34 1.13
N SER A 111 -16.34 -1.24 0.38
CA SER A 111 -17.58 -0.53 0.07
C SER A 111 -18.45 -1.24 -0.95
N PHE A 112 -17.87 -1.97 -1.94
CA PHE A 112 -18.65 -2.63 -2.99
C PHE A 112 -18.67 -4.17 -2.92
N ARG A 113 -17.81 -4.79 -2.08
CA ARG A 113 -17.72 -6.24 -1.84
C ARG A 113 -17.69 -6.60 -0.35
N PRO A 114 -18.58 -6.08 0.49
CA PRO A 114 -18.51 -6.31 1.94
C PRO A 114 -18.57 -7.80 2.32
N GLY A 115 -19.27 -8.62 1.54
CA GLY A 115 -19.35 -10.07 1.77
C GLY A 115 -18.02 -10.83 1.64
N LEU A 116 -17.03 -10.26 0.94
CA LEU A 116 -15.70 -10.84 0.77
C LEU A 116 -14.76 -10.56 1.96
N ILE A 117 -15.15 -9.65 2.87
CA ILE A 117 -14.26 -9.06 3.85
C ILE A 117 -14.51 -9.59 5.26
N ASN A 118 -13.45 -10.03 5.94
CA ASN A 118 -13.46 -10.32 7.37
C ASN A 118 -13.14 -9.08 8.19
N LYS A 119 -11.96 -8.50 7.96
CA LYS A 119 -11.44 -7.32 8.68
C LYS A 119 -10.63 -6.44 7.74
N ILE A 120 -10.55 -5.14 8.03
CA ILE A 120 -9.82 -4.16 7.21
C ILE A 120 -8.82 -3.43 8.07
N ILE A 121 -7.63 -3.18 7.51
CA ILE A 121 -6.59 -2.35 8.10
C ILE A 121 -6.25 -1.24 7.11
N LEU A 122 -6.54 -0.02 7.50
CA LEU A 122 -6.20 1.19 6.75
C LEU A 122 -4.91 1.75 7.36
N ASN A 123 -3.76 1.49 6.74
CA ASN A 123 -2.49 2.01 7.20
C ASN A 123 -2.20 3.36 6.54
N GLY A 124 -2.22 4.44 7.33
CA GLY A 124 -2.04 5.80 6.86
C GLY A 124 -3.06 6.20 5.78
N PRO A 125 -4.39 6.10 6.03
CA PRO A 125 -5.39 6.44 5.03
C PRO A 125 -5.32 7.93 4.66
N PRO A 126 -5.21 8.29 3.36
CA PRO A 126 -5.01 9.67 2.91
C PRO A 126 -6.34 10.43 2.79
N LEU A 127 -7.04 10.62 3.91
CA LEU A 127 -8.25 11.46 3.95
C LEU A 127 -7.85 12.94 3.90
N LEU A 128 -7.58 13.41 2.69
CA LEU A 128 -7.09 14.75 2.38
C LEU A 128 -8.23 15.69 1.97
N THR A 129 -8.14 16.96 2.35
CA THR A 129 -8.99 18.03 1.82
C THR A 129 -8.63 18.33 0.36
N GLN A 130 -9.50 19.01 -0.37
CA GLN A 130 -9.26 19.39 -1.77
C GLN A 130 -7.98 20.24 -1.91
N ASP A 131 -7.74 21.19 -0.99
CA ASP A 131 -6.54 22.03 -0.99
C ASP A 131 -5.26 21.20 -0.78
N GLU A 132 -5.30 20.22 0.13
CA GLU A 132 -4.18 19.31 0.39
C GLU A 132 -3.89 18.44 -0.83
N LYS A 133 -4.93 17.83 -1.44
CA LYS A 133 -4.84 17.05 -2.68
C LYS A 133 -4.20 17.87 -3.79
N GLN A 134 -4.65 19.11 -4.00
CA GLN A 134 -4.12 19.99 -5.03
C GLN A 134 -2.66 20.36 -4.79
N LYS A 135 -2.29 20.69 -3.55
CA LYS A 135 -0.89 20.99 -3.19
C LYS A 135 0.02 19.78 -3.41
N MET A 136 -0.39 18.58 -2.96
CA MET A 136 0.38 17.36 -3.13
C MET A 136 0.52 16.99 -4.61
N LEU A 137 -0.56 17.10 -5.39
CA LEU A 137 -0.52 16.84 -6.83
C LEU A 137 0.45 17.80 -7.55
N GLN A 138 0.41 19.09 -7.22
CA GLN A 138 1.36 20.06 -7.76
C GLN A 138 2.82 19.75 -7.40
N MET A 139 3.08 19.25 -6.19
CA MET A 139 4.41 18.83 -5.78
C MET A 139 4.89 17.61 -6.58
N ILE A 140 4.01 16.64 -6.81
CA ILE A 140 4.31 15.42 -7.58
C ILE A 140 4.53 15.77 -9.06
N GLU A 141 3.66 16.57 -9.66
CA GLU A 141 3.76 16.97 -11.08
C GLU A 141 4.96 17.89 -11.37
N LYS A 142 5.35 18.73 -10.41
CA LYS A 142 6.56 19.55 -10.48
C LYS A 142 7.83 18.76 -10.16
N ALA A 143 7.71 17.59 -9.56
CA ALA A 143 8.86 16.71 -9.39
C ALA A 143 9.33 16.32 -10.81
N PRO A 144 10.58 16.63 -11.18
CA PRO A 144 11.03 16.28 -12.51
C PRO A 144 10.90 14.77 -12.70
N SER A 145 10.19 14.37 -13.74
CA SER A 145 10.20 12.99 -14.21
C SER A 145 11.65 12.52 -14.28
N LEU A 146 11.90 11.26 -14.02
CA LEU A 146 13.23 10.69 -14.02
C LEU A 146 13.83 10.79 -15.45
N THR A 147 14.42 11.92 -15.77
CA THR A 147 15.07 12.11 -17.06
C THR A 147 16.37 11.31 -17.08
N LEU A 148 16.41 10.28 -17.90
CA LEU A 148 17.58 9.42 -18.03
C LEU A 148 18.79 10.24 -18.51
N LYS A 149 19.94 10.04 -17.85
CA LYS A 149 21.20 10.69 -18.17
C LYS A 149 22.28 9.67 -18.40
N LYS A 150 23.11 9.89 -19.41
CA LYS A 150 24.19 8.97 -19.82
C LYS A 150 25.23 8.76 -18.71
N ASP A 151 25.45 9.75 -17.86
CA ASP A 151 26.39 9.72 -16.73
C ASP A 151 25.83 9.05 -15.47
N GLY A 152 24.57 8.58 -15.46
CA GLY A 152 23.93 7.95 -14.32
C GLY A 152 23.49 8.92 -13.20
N SER A 153 23.69 10.23 -13.36
CA SER A 153 23.41 11.22 -12.30
C SER A 153 21.93 11.27 -11.88
N HIS A 154 21.01 10.81 -12.72
CA HIS A 154 19.59 10.66 -12.39
C HIS A 154 19.36 9.65 -11.25
N LEU A 155 20.13 8.55 -11.19
CA LEU A 155 20.02 7.55 -10.11
C LEU A 155 20.48 8.13 -8.78
N LEU A 156 21.62 8.85 -8.79
CA LEU A 156 22.12 9.51 -7.59
C LEU A 156 21.15 10.60 -7.09
N LYS A 157 20.52 11.32 -8.01
CA LYS A 157 19.47 12.30 -7.66
C LYS A 157 18.28 11.65 -6.96
N LEU A 158 17.82 10.49 -7.46
CA LEU A 158 16.73 9.73 -6.87
C LEU A 158 17.12 9.22 -5.46
N TRP A 159 18.32 8.66 -5.32
CA TRP A 159 18.88 8.22 -4.05
C TRP A 159 18.92 9.36 -3.01
N ASN A 160 19.48 10.51 -3.37
CA ASN A 160 19.57 11.67 -2.49
C ASN A 160 18.18 12.23 -2.10
N LYS A 161 17.22 12.18 -3.03
CA LYS A 161 15.83 12.52 -2.73
C LYS A 161 15.27 11.58 -1.67
N ARG A 162 15.50 10.27 -1.80
CA ARG A 162 15.03 9.26 -0.85
C ARG A 162 15.59 9.51 0.55
N ILE A 163 16.90 9.70 0.69
CA ILE A 163 17.56 10.02 1.97
C ILE A 163 16.93 11.25 2.64
N LYS A 164 16.57 12.27 1.85
CA LYS A 164 15.96 13.50 2.38
C LYS A 164 14.59 13.25 3.01
N PHE A 165 13.80 12.32 2.46
CA PHE A 165 12.46 12.00 2.97
C PHE A 165 12.48 10.98 4.12
N THR A 166 13.62 10.36 4.41
CA THR A 166 13.78 9.37 5.49
C THR A 166 14.95 9.75 6.39
N PRO A 167 14.91 10.91 7.05
CA PRO A 167 16.01 11.38 7.89
C PRO A 167 16.25 10.43 9.07
N GLY A 168 17.49 10.00 9.25
CA GLY A 168 17.88 9.11 10.35
C GLY A 168 17.66 7.61 10.10
N TRP A 169 17.03 7.24 9.01
CA TRP A 169 16.89 5.84 8.64
C TRP A 169 18.20 5.27 8.05
N THR A 170 18.64 4.12 8.55
CA THR A 170 19.96 3.55 8.23
C THR A 170 19.91 2.21 7.49
N ASN A 171 18.72 1.64 7.25
CA ASN A 171 18.59 0.39 6.50
C ASN A 171 18.77 0.64 4.99
N LEU A 172 20.02 0.55 4.53
CA LEU A 172 20.38 0.81 3.14
C LEU A 172 19.80 -0.21 2.16
N ASP A 173 19.60 -1.45 2.58
CA ASP A 173 19.00 -2.50 1.73
C ASP A 173 17.53 -2.17 1.42
N ALA A 174 16.76 -1.78 2.42
CA ALA A 174 15.37 -1.35 2.21
C ALA A 174 15.28 -0.07 1.39
N MET A 175 16.17 0.91 1.62
CA MET A 175 16.26 2.12 0.78
C MET A 175 16.57 1.77 -0.68
N HIS A 176 17.53 0.86 -0.92
CA HIS A 176 17.90 0.39 -2.25
C HIS A 176 16.71 -0.29 -2.94
N ASN A 177 16.01 -1.18 -2.23
CA ASN A 177 14.82 -1.84 -2.74
C ASN A 177 13.70 -0.84 -3.07
N GLY A 178 13.49 0.19 -2.25
CA GLY A 178 12.54 1.27 -2.53
C GLY A 178 12.87 2.01 -3.84
N ILE A 179 14.15 2.29 -4.11
CA ILE A 179 14.58 2.88 -5.38
C ILE A 179 14.29 1.97 -6.57
N ILE A 180 14.55 0.67 -6.45
CA ILE A 180 14.23 -0.31 -7.51
C ILE A 180 12.73 -0.30 -7.82
N GLN A 181 11.88 -0.28 -6.81
CA GLN A 181 10.42 -0.22 -6.96
C GLN A 181 9.99 1.05 -7.70
N MET A 182 10.52 2.21 -7.32
CA MET A 182 10.25 3.49 -8.00
C MET A 182 10.71 3.47 -9.47
N LEU A 183 11.87 2.90 -9.76
CA LEU A 183 12.39 2.79 -11.13
C LEU A 183 11.53 1.86 -12.00
N ARG A 184 10.95 0.80 -11.41
CA ARG A 184 10.05 -0.12 -12.12
C ARG A 184 8.70 0.49 -12.44
N ALA A 185 8.18 1.37 -11.58
CA ALA A 185 6.91 2.06 -11.83
C ALA A 185 6.96 2.96 -13.07
N ASP A 186 8.15 3.54 -13.40
CA ASP A 186 8.42 4.33 -14.59
C ASP A 186 7.30 5.35 -14.89
N LYS A 187 6.64 5.26 -16.05
CA LYS A 187 5.56 6.15 -16.47
C LYS A 187 4.28 6.04 -15.60
N ASN A 188 4.14 4.97 -14.83
CA ASN A 188 2.99 4.75 -13.96
C ASN A 188 3.20 5.31 -12.54
N ASP A 189 4.36 5.87 -12.25
CA ASP A 189 4.75 6.32 -10.90
C ASP A 189 3.73 7.27 -10.25
N ILE A 190 3.07 8.12 -11.06
CA ILE A 190 2.10 9.13 -10.62
C ILE A 190 0.64 8.61 -10.63
N PHE A 191 0.34 7.51 -11.32
CA PHE A 191 -1.04 7.07 -11.55
C PHE A 191 -1.78 6.73 -10.26
N GLY A 192 -1.13 6.01 -9.35
CA GLY A 192 -1.74 5.66 -8.08
C GLY A 192 -2.03 6.87 -7.20
N PHE A 193 -1.15 7.86 -7.18
CA PHE A 193 -1.41 9.13 -6.46
C PHE A 193 -2.60 9.87 -7.05
N LYS A 194 -2.66 10.03 -8.38
CA LYS A 194 -3.79 10.69 -9.04
C LYS A 194 -5.09 9.96 -8.77
N ALA A 195 -5.09 8.64 -8.84
CA ALA A 195 -6.27 7.83 -8.55
C ALA A 195 -6.75 8.01 -7.10
N ALA A 196 -5.81 8.02 -6.12
CA ALA A 196 -6.14 8.23 -4.71
C ALA A 196 -6.67 9.65 -4.44
N PHE A 197 -6.12 10.68 -5.10
CA PHE A 197 -6.57 12.05 -4.92
C PHE A 197 -7.89 12.34 -5.63
N ASP A 198 -8.22 11.62 -6.71
CA ASP A 198 -9.52 11.73 -7.40
C ASP A 198 -10.64 11.02 -6.64
N GLN A 199 -10.31 10.07 -5.75
CA GLN A 199 -11.31 9.35 -4.97
C GLN A 199 -12.00 10.25 -3.95
N ASP A 200 -13.33 10.14 -3.83
CA ASP A 200 -14.09 10.61 -2.68
C ASP A 200 -13.96 9.59 -1.53
N LEU A 201 -12.79 9.61 -0.87
CA LEU A 201 -12.47 8.66 0.18
C LEU A 201 -13.42 8.80 1.39
N GLU A 202 -13.90 10.02 1.69
CA GLU A 202 -14.84 10.27 2.78
C GLU A 202 -16.12 9.46 2.57
N SER A 203 -16.76 9.60 1.42
CA SER A 203 -17.96 8.84 1.08
C SER A 203 -17.71 7.32 1.05
N VAL A 204 -16.53 6.88 0.64
CA VAL A 204 -16.15 5.46 0.67
C VAL A 204 -16.05 4.94 2.10
N LEU A 205 -15.34 5.66 2.99
CA LEU A 205 -15.19 5.30 4.40
C LEU A 205 -16.52 5.20 5.13
N MET A 206 -17.48 6.08 4.81
CA MET A 206 -18.81 6.07 5.41
C MET A 206 -19.65 4.82 5.05
N ARG A 207 -19.31 4.12 3.97
CA ARG A 207 -19.99 2.88 3.55
C ARG A 207 -19.36 1.59 4.11
N ILE A 208 -18.23 1.68 4.80
CA ILE A 208 -17.56 0.50 5.36
C ILE A 208 -18.33 0.00 6.59
N GLU A 209 -18.76 -1.25 6.54
CA GLU A 209 -19.46 -1.94 7.65
C GLU A 209 -18.58 -3.00 8.34
N SER A 210 -17.52 -3.45 7.67
CA SER A 210 -16.62 -4.46 8.21
C SER A 210 -15.80 -3.93 9.40
N PRO A 211 -15.42 -4.78 10.37
CA PRO A 211 -14.51 -4.39 11.45
C PRO A 211 -13.21 -3.78 10.88
N THR A 212 -12.93 -2.55 11.27
CA THR A 212 -11.84 -1.76 10.66
C THR A 212 -10.88 -1.24 11.72
N MET A 213 -9.58 -1.30 11.41
CA MET A 213 -8.52 -0.64 12.17
C MET A 213 -7.85 0.42 11.32
N ILE A 214 -7.72 1.62 11.85
CA ILE A 214 -6.79 2.64 11.37
C ILE A 214 -5.45 2.37 12.04
N LEU A 215 -4.43 2.02 11.27
CA LEU A 215 -3.06 1.90 11.74
C LEU A 215 -2.27 3.08 11.19
N THR A 216 -1.52 3.77 12.03
CA THR A 216 -0.70 4.91 11.63
C THR A 216 0.56 5.01 12.50
N ASN A 217 1.43 5.95 12.19
CA ASN A 217 2.64 6.21 12.95
C ASN A 217 2.94 7.71 12.99
N THR A 218 3.53 8.17 14.10
CA THR A 218 3.56 9.60 14.45
C THR A 218 4.45 10.47 13.57
N ALA A 219 5.42 9.89 12.85
CA ALA A 219 6.27 10.60 11.90
C ALA A 219 5.92 10.33 10.42
N ASP A 220 4.74 9.75 10.15
CA ASP A 220 4.20 9.64 8.79
C ASP A 220 3.87 11.03 8.23
N ASP A 221 4.26 11.29 6.98
CA ASP A 221 4.02 12.57 6.29
C ASP A 221 2.53 12.96 6.23
N ILE A 222 1.63 11.96 6.28
CA ILE A 222 0.17 12.16 6.27
C ILE A 222 -0.51 11.73 7.58
N TYR A 223 0.22 11.69 8.69
CA TYR A 223 -0.33 11.35 10.00
C TYR A 223 -1.61 12.13 10.34
N PHE A 224 -1.66 13.44 10.00
CA PHE A 224 -2.84 14.30 10.19
C PHE A 224 -4.09 13.77 9.45
N ALA A 225 -3.92 13.09 8.32
CA ALA A 225 -5.04 12.52 7.56
C ALA A 225 -5.59 11.26 8.24
N ALA A 226 -4.74 10.48 8.90
CA ALA A 226 -5.17 9.35 9.73
C ALA A 226 -5.95 9.83 10.97
N LEU A 227 -5.56 10.94 11.60
CA LEU A 227 -6.32 11.56 12.69
C LEU A 227 -7.69 12.03 12.21
N ARG A 228 -7.77 12.67 11.05
CA ARG A 228 -9.05 13.06 10.43
C ARG A 228 -9.94 11.85 10.14
N THR A 229 -9.36 10.74 9.70
CA THR A 229 -10.11 9.49 9.49
C THR A 229 -10.68 8.95 10.80
N LYS A 230 -9.92 9.01 11.91
CA LYS A 230 -10.39 8.67 13.25
C LYS A 230 -11.56 9.56 13.71
N GLU A 231 -11.51 10.84 13.42
CA GLU A 231 -12.60 11.78 13.75
C GLU A 231 -13.86 11.48 12.94
N LEU A 232 -13.71 11.16 11.64
CA LEU A 232 -14.82 10.80 10.76
C LEU A 232 -15.45 9.45 11.16
N ARG A 233 -14.66 8.47 11.55
CA ARG A 233 -15.08 7.09 11.89
C ARG A 233 -14.57 6.72 13.29
N PRO A 234 -15.19 7.28 14.35
CA PRO A 234 -14.79 7.01 15.75
C PRO A 234 -15.10 5.57 16.20
N ASP A 235 -15.88 4.83 15.41
CA ASP A 235 -16.16 3.41 15.58
C ASP A 235 -15.02 2.50 15.12
N PHE A 236 -14.09 3.01 14.30
CA PHE A 236 -12.91 2.26 13.88
C PHE A 236 -11.89 2.18 15.03
N ILE A 237 -11.24 1.02 15.16
CA ILE A 237 -10.13 0.88 16.10
C ILE A 237 -8.96 1.74 15.63
N PHE A 238 -8.45 2.60 16.49
CA PHE A 238 -7.27 3.42 16.19
C PHE A 238 -6.03 2.88 16.89
N LYS A 239 -4.99 2.60 16.12
CA LYS A 239 -3.68 2.17 16.60
C LYS A 239 -2.59 3.06 16.02
N GLU A 240 -1.68 3.47 16.89
CA GLU A 240 -0.60 4.38 16.56
C GLU A 240 0.73 3.77 17.00
N LEU A 241 1.70 3.75 16.09
CA LEU A 241 3.09 3.44 16.38
C LEU A 241 3.86 4.74 16.60
N GLN A 242 4.79 4.73 17.54
CA GLN A 242 5.64 5.89 17.79
C GLN A 242 6.75 5.95 16.75
N ASP A 243 7.07 7.16 16.30
CA ASP A 243 8.06 7.43 15.26
C ASP A 243 7.73 6.72 13.93
N GLY A 244 8.73 6.44 13.12
CA GLY A 244 8.60 5.82 11.80
C GLY A 244 8.01 6.76 10.74
N THR A 245 8.55 6.67 9.53
CA THR A 245 8.11 7.44 8.37
C THR A 245 7.05 6.66 7.56
N HIS A 246 6.77 7.08 6.33
CA HIS A 246 5.98 6.29 5.38
C HIS A 246 6.58 4.90 5.06
N ASP A 247 7.79 4.60 5.58
CA ASP A 247 8.47 3.31 5.45
C ASP A 247 8.38 2.45 6.72
N ILE A 248 7.40 2.71 7.57
CA ILE A 248 7.16 2.03 8.86
C ILE A 248 7.29 0.51 8.78
N VAL A 249 6.92 -0.10 7.66
CA VAL A 249 6.98 -1.55 7.43
C VAL A 249 8.43 -2.07 7.49
N ASP A 250 9.38 -1.29 6.97
CA ASP A 250 10.80 -1.61 7.00
C ASP A 250 11.50 -1.10 8.27
N GLU A 251 11.02 0.01 8.83
CA GLU A 251 11.59 0.61 10.03
C GLU A 251 11.23 -0.17 11.30
N GLN A 252 9.98 -0.63 11.40
CA GLN A 252 9.44 -1.30 12.59
C GLN A 252 8.65 -2.58 12.24
N PRO A 253 9.19 -3.53 11.47
CA PRO A 253 8.45 -4.69 10.95
C PRO A 253 7.81 -5.54 12.05
N THR A 254 8.46 -5.66 13.20
CA THR A 254 7.97 -6.46 14.32
C THR A 254 6.78 -5.83 15.02
N GLN A 255 6.86 -4.54 15.36
CA GLN A 255 5.77 -3.80 16.01
C GLN A 255 4.58 -3.68 15.08
N TRP A 256 4.81 -3.32 13.81
CA TRP A 256 3.80 -3.21 12.78
C TRP A 256 3.04 -4.55 12.60
N SER A 257 3.76 -5.64 12.40
CA SER A 257 3.15 -6.97 12.23
C SER A 257 2.39 -7.44 13.47
N LYS A 258 2.88 -7.12 14.68
CA LYS A 258 2.19 -7.47 15.92
C LYS A 258 0.86 -6.74 16.06
N CYS A 259 0.81 -5.42 15.78
CA CYS A 259 -0.45 -4.68 15.77
C CYS A 259 -1.49 -5.30 14.83
N ILE A 260 -1.05 -5.74 13.65
CA ILE A 260 -1.89 -6.40 12.66
C ILE A 260 -2.41 -7.74 13.20
N ALA A 261 -1.51 -8.59 13.71
CA ALA A 261 -1.87 -9.90 14.22
C ALA A 261 -2.83 -9.84 15.40
N ASP A 262 -2.64 -8.88 16.32
CA ASP A 262 -3.50 -8.66 17.47
C ASP A 262 -4.93 -8.23 17.06
N PHE A 263 -5.04 -7.48 15.97
CA PHE A 263 -6.34 -7.10 15.42
C PHE A 263 -7.01 -8.24 14.64
N LEU A 264 -6.25 -9.05 13.91
CA LEU A 264 -6.82 -10.11 13.06
C LEU A 264 -7.32 -11.31 13.86
N LYS A 265 -6.74 -11.60 15.00
CA LYS A 265 -7.19 -12.64 15.95
C LYS A 265 -8.39 -12.17 16.76
#